data_ab887540245a5e865acfba654951023c
#
_entry.id   ab887540245a5e865acfba654951023c
#
_cell.length_a   1.000
_cell.length_b   1.000
_cell.length_c   1.000
_cell.angle_alpha   90.00
_cell.angle_beta   90.00
_cell.angle_gamma   90.00
#
_symmetry.space_group_name_H-M   'P 1'
#
loop_
_entity.id
_entity.type
_entity.pdbx_description
1 polymer ?
#
loop_
_entity_poly.entity_id
_entity_poly.type
_entity_poly.pdbx_seq_one_letter_code
_entity_poly.pdbx_strand_id
1 'polypeptide(L)'
;MNIVILQQAFEELKDAIAYYEEQQSGLGLKFKEEADQHINWILSNPTVPQLRKRSYRRVNLKVFPYYIAYIIRGETLWILAIAHGHRKPEYWINREKGIS
;
A
#
# COMPACT_ATOMS: atom_id res chain seq x y z
N MET A 1 11.72 -13.08 1.93
CA MET A 1 11.68 -11.81 1.20
C MET A 1 11.62 -10.67 2.20
N ASN A 2 12.47 -9.67 2.04
CA ASN A 2 12.45 -8.49 2.89
C ASN A 2 11.34 -7.55 2.46
N ILE A 3 10.81 -6.78 3.41
CA ILE A 3 9.82 -5.77 3.10
C ILE A 3 10.31 -4.41 3.59
N VAL A 4 10.14 -3.38 2.76
CA VAL A 4 10.40 -2.00 3.10
C VAL A 4 9.16 -1.18 2.75
N ILE A 5 8.68 -0.38 3.71
CA ILE A 5 7.58 0.55 3.46
C ILE A 5 8.22 1.92 3.31
N LEU A 6 8.06 2.56 2.15
CA LEU A 6 8.58 3.90 1.95
C LEU A 6 7.99 4.87 2.97
N GLN A 7 8.77 5.90 3.34
CA GLN A 7 8.31 6.88 4.31
C GLN A 7 6.99 7.52 3.90
N GLN A 8 6.84 7.87 2.62
CA GLN A 8 5.60 8.45 2.12
C GLN A 8 4.41 7.50 2.27
N ALA A 9 4.63 6.20 2.02
CA ALA A 9 3.57 5.20 2.18
C ALA A 9 3.20 5.01 3.65
N PHE A 10 4.18 5.04 4.52
CA PHE A 10 3.95 4.94 5.96
C PHE A 10 3.14 6.14 6.47
N GLU A 11 3.45 7.33 5.99
CA GLU A 11 2.68 8.53 6.35
C GLU A 11 1.25 8.44 5.82
N GLU A 12 1.06 7.94 4.61
CA GLU A 12 -0.28 7.72 4.05
C GLU A 12 -1.08 6.75 4.92
N LEU A 13 -0.44 5.68 5.40
CA LEU A 13 -1.09 4.74 6.31
C LEU A 13 -1.52 5.42 7.60
N LYS A 14 -0.62 6.18 8.23
CA LYS A 14 -0.93 6.88 9.47
C LYS A 14 -2.04 7.90 9.29
N ASP A 15 -2.00 8.66 8.20
CA ASP A 15 -3.02 9.68 7.92
C ASP A 15 -4.39 9.03 7.71
N ALA A 16 -4.45 7.89 7.01
CA ALA A 16 -5.70 7.18 6.80
C ALA A 16 -6.27 6.65 8.13
N ILE A 17 -5.42 6.08 8.98
CA ILE A 17 -5.83 5.59 10.30
C ILE A 17 -6.43 6.74 11.12
N ALA A 18 -5.74 7.89 11.16
CA ALA A 18 -6.21 9.05 11.91
C ALA A 18 -7.54 9.58 11.36
N TYR A 19 -7.66 9.66 10.04
CA TYR A 19 -8.88 10.12 9.40
C TYR A 19 -10.08 9.25 9.79
N TYR A 20 -9.93 7.94 9.69
CA TYR A 20 -11.05 7.04 10.00
C TYR A 20 -11.36 7.00 11.49
N GLU A 21 -10.35 7.13 12.34
CA GLU A 21 -10.58 7.17 13.77
C GLU A 21 -11.39 8.39 14.19
N GLU A 22 -11.18 9.52 13.52
CA GLU A 22 -11.98 10.73 13.75
C GLU A 22 -13.41 10.55 13.26
N GLN A 23 -13.63 9.76 12.22
CA GLN A 23 -14.99 9.51 11.72
C GLN A 23 -15.79 8.65 12.69
N GLN A 24 -15.15 7.65 13.28
CA GLN A 24 -15.80 6.74 14.21
C GLN A 24 -14.74 6.03 15.05
N SER A 25 -14.94 6.03 16.36
CA SER A 25 -14.04 5.34 17.28
C SER A 25 -13.89 3.85 16.90
N GLY A 26 -12.67 3.39 16.78
CA GLY A 26 -12.35 2.01 16.40
C GLY A 26 -12.20 1.80 14.90
N LEU A 27 -12.63 2.76 14.06
CA LEU A 27 -12.55 2.59 12.61
C LEU A 27 -11.11 2.68 12.10
N GLY A 28 -10.28 3.51 12.75
CA GLY A 28 -8.86 3.57 12.42
C GLY A 28 -8.15 2.24 12.65
N LEU A 29 -8.49 1.56 13.74
CA LEU A 29 -7.94 0.23 14.03
C LEU A 29 -8.37 -0.77 12.95
N LYS A 30 -9.62 -0.72 12.50
CA LYS A 30 -10.09 -1.59 11.41
C LYS A 30 -9.32 -1.35 10.13
N PHE A 31 -9.02 -0.08 9.81
CA PHE A 31 -8.20 0.22 8.64
C PHE A 31 -6.82 -0.39 8.76
N LYS A 32 -6.18 -0.20 9.92
CA LYS A 32 -4.84 -0.76 10.15
C LYS A 32 -4.85 -2.28 10.01
N GLU A 33 -5.83 -2.94 10.60
CA GLU A 33 -5.94 -4.40 10.53
C GLU A 33 -6.09 -4.88 9.09
N GLU A 34 -6.94 -4.23 8.30
CA GLU A 34 -7.13 -4.60 6.90
C GLU A 34 -5.85 -4.37 6.09
N ALA A 35 -5.18 -3.24 6.30
CA ALA A 35 -3.92 -2.97 5.63
C ALA A 35 -2.87 -4.02 5.97
N ASP A 36 -2.73 -4.38 7.25
CA ASP A 36 -1.78 -5.39 7.70
C ASP A 36 -2.10 -6.76 7.08
N GLN A 37 -3.36 -7.14 7.03
CA GLN A 37 -3.78 -8.41 6.42
C GLN A 37 -3.41 -8.46 4.94
N HIS A 38 -3.62 -7.36 4.22
CA HIS A 38 -3.29 -7.32 2.80
C HIS A 38 -1.78 -7.32 2.56
N ILE A 39 -1.02 -6.65 3.41
CA ILE A 39 0.45 -6.69 3.32
C ILE A 39 0.96 -8.12 3.55
N ASN A 40 0.41 -8.81 4.54
CA ASN A 40 0.78 -10.21 4.79
C ASN A 40 0.42 -11.11 3.61
N TRP A 41 -0.76 -10.88 3.01
CA TRP A 41 -1.16 -11.64 1.83
C TRP A 41 -0.20 -11.38 0.66
N ILE A 42 0.20 -10.11 0.45
CA ILE A 42 1.16 -9.74 -0.60
C ILE A 42 2.49 -10.47 -0.39
N LEU A 43 2.98 -10.52 0.85
CA LEU A 43 4.24 -11.22 1.15
C LEU A 43 4.17 -12.71 0.85
N SER A 44 2.99 -13.32 1.01
CA SER A 44 2.79 -14.74 0.69
C SER A 44 2.50 -14.96 -0.80
N ASN A 45 2.06 -13.94 -1.52
CA ASN A 45 1.62 -14.06 -2.91
C ASN A 45 2.12 -12.88 -3.78
N PRO A 46 3.43 -12.59 -3.76
CA PRO A 46 3.91 -11.30 -4.28
C PRO A 46 3.75 -11.13 -5.79
N THR A 47 3.66 -12.22 -6.54
CA THR A 47 3.53 -12.14 -8.00
C THR A 47 2.15 -12.49 -8.52
N VAL A 48 1.18 -12.74 -7.62
CA VAL A 48 -0.20 -13.05 -8.02
C VAL A 48 -0.90 -11.83 -8.63
N PRO A 49 -0.83 -10.61 -8.04
CA PRO A 49 -1.42 -9.44 -8.69
C PRO A 49 -0.73 -9.13 -10.01
N GLN A 50 -1.53 -8.69 -10.99
CA GLN A 50 -1.02 -8.39 -12.31
C GLN A 50 0.06 -7.30 -12.27
N LEU A 51 1.15 -7.54 -13.00
CA LEU A 51 2.17 -6.51 -13.19
C LEU A 51 1.63 -5.43 -14.12
N ARG A 52 1.70 -4.18 -13.70
CA ARG A 52 1.20 -3.03 -14.45
C ARG A 52 2.36 -2.19 -14.95
N LYS A 53 2.29 -1.76 -16.20
CA LYS A 53 3.32 -0.93 -16.85
C LYS A 53 4.73 -1.50 -16.68
N ARG A 54 4.84 -2.82 -16.59
CA ARG A 54 6.12 -3.54 -16.39
C ARG A 54 6.88 -3.06 -15.16
N SER A 55 6.18 -2.51 -14.18
CA SER A 55 6.82 -1.82 -13.06
C SER A 55 6.28 -2.25 -11.72
N TYR A 56 4.96 -2.13 -11.49
CA TYR A 56 4.39 -2.28 -10.17
C TYR A 56 3.18 -3.20 -10.18
N ARG A 57 2.80 -3.63 -8.98
CA ARG A 57 1.56 -4.38 -8.73
C ARG A 57 0.76 -3.64 -7.69
N ARG A 58 -0.53 -3.89 -7.62
CA ARG A 58 -1.38 -3.28 -6.61
C ARG A 58 -2.45 -4.24 -6.13
N VAL A 59 -2.88 -4.06 -4.88
CA VAL A 59 -3.96 -4.81 -4.26
C VAL A 59 -4.94 -3.83 -3.66
N ASN A 60 -6.22 -3.95 -4.02
CA ASN A 60 -7.27 -3.10 -3.45
C ASN A 60 -7.67 -3.64 -2.08
N LEU A 61 -7.88 -2.74 -1.12
CA LEU A 61 -8.53 -3.10 0.13
C LEU A 61 -10.00 -3.45 -0.14
N LYS A 62 -10.62 -4.22 0.74
CA LYS A 62 -11.99 -4.68 0.53
C LYS A 62 -13.02 -3.70 1.07
N VAL A 63 -12.79 -3.19 2.27
CA VAL A 63 -13.77 -2.35 2.97
C VAL A 63 -13.52 -0.87 2.71
N PHE A 64 -12.26 -0.46 2.60
CA PHE A 64 -11.89 0.93 2.44
C PHE A 64 -11.49 1.22 0.99
N PRO A 65 -11.78 2.43 0.48
CA PRO A 65 -11.47 2.79 -0.92
C PRO A 65 -9.99 3.13 -1.12
N TYR A 66 -9.11 2.22 -0.70
CA TYR A 66 -7.66 2.37 -0.78
C TYR A 66 -7.06 1.18 -1.49
N TYR A 67 -5.84 1.34 -1.98
CA TYR A 67 -5.05 0.24 -2.51
C TYR A 67 -3.60 0.36 -2.06
N ILE A 68 -2.91 -0.78 -2.12
CA ILE A 68 -1.48 -0.86 -1.80
C ILE A 68 -0.75 -1.09 -3.11
N ALA A 69 0.17 -0.18 -3.46
CA ALA A 69 1.02 -0.32 -4.64
C ALA A 69 2.42 -0.72 -4.18
N TYR A 70 3.03 -1.67 -4.89
CA TYR A 70 4.34 -2.18 -4.50
C TYR A 70 5.14 -2.62 -5.72
N ILE A 71 6.46 -2.72 -5.53
CA ILE A 71 7.38 -3.28 -6.52
C ILE A 71 8.27 -4.30 -5.84
N ILE A 72 8.86 -5.18 -6.65
CA ILE A 72 9.83 -6.16 -6.18
C ILE A 72 11.16 -5.83 -6.85
N ARG A 73 12.21 -5.72 -6.03
CA ARG A 73 13.58 -5.52 -6.50
C ARG A 73 14.46 -6.55 -5.80
N GLY A 74 14.90 -7.60 -6.54
CA GLY A 74 15.67 -8.69 -5.96
C GLY A 74 14.89 -9.37 -4.84
N GLU A 75 15.45 -9.40 -3.64
CA GLU A 75 14.84 -10.04 -2.47
C GLU A 75 14.00 -9.09 -1.64
N THR A 76 13.72 -7.88 -2.12
CA THR A 76 13.01 -6.86 -1.34
C THR A 76 11.71 -6.47 -2.04
N LEU A 77 10.64 -6.45 -1.25
CA LEU A 77 9.34 -5.93 -1.66
C LEU A 77 9.20 -4.54 -1.07
N TRP A 78 8.98 -3.56 -1.94
CA TRP A 78 8.87 -2.15 -1.55
C TRP A 78 7.43 -1.70 -1.66
N ILE A 79 6.84 -1.31 -0.53
CA ILE A 79 5.51 -0.69 -0.54
C ILE A 79 5.69 0.78 -0.95
N LEU A 80 5.19 1.13 -2.12
CA LEU A 80 5.31 2.48 -2.67
C LEU A 80 4.25 3.43 -2.12
N ALA A 81 3.03 2.93 -1.91
CA ALA A 81 1.92 3.79 -1.53
C ALA A 81 0.80 3.01 -0.86
N ILE A 82 0.14 3.68 0.08
CA ILE A 82 -1.18 3.31 0.60
C ILE A 82 -2.09 4.43 0.09
N ALA A 83 -2.73 4.19 -1.05
CA ALA A 83 -3.33 5.26 -1.85
C ALA A 83 -4.84 5.22 -1.84
N HIS A 84 -5.47 6.38 -1.62
CA HIS A 84 -6.92 6.51 -1.77
C HIS A 84 -7.29 6.37 -3.26
N GLY A 85 -8.32 5.57 -3.54
CA GLY A 85 -8.70 5.26 -4.92
C GLY A 85 -9.18 6.45 -5.74
N HIS A 86 -9.58 7.56 -5.09
CA HIS A 86 -10.06 8.76 -5.79
C HIS A 86 -8.95 9.77 -6.09
N ARG A 87 -7.74 9.55 -5.61
CA ARG A 87 -6.62 10.42 -5.97
C ARG A 87 -6.20 10.14 -7.41
N LYS A 88 -5.46 11.10 -8.01
CA LYS A 88 -4.93 10.94 -9.37
C LYS A 88 -4.23 9.58 -9.49
N PRO A 89 -4.59 8.76 -10.49
CA PRO A 89 -3.94 7.48 -10.68
C PRO A 89 -2.43 7.62 -10.78
N GLU A 90 -1.73 6.72 -10.09
CA GLU A 90 -0.26 6.67 -10.15
C GLU A 90 0.46 7.95 -9.73
N TYR A 91 -0.16 8.78 -8.87
CA TYR A 91 0.52 9.97 -8.36
C TYR A 91 1.85 9.64 -7.64
N TRP A 92 1.96 8.41 -7.18
CA TRP A 92 3.11 7.89 -6.45
C TRP A 92 4.16 7.23 -7.36
N ILE A 93 3.93 7.15 -8.68
CA ILE A 93 4.76 6.32 -9.57
C ILE A 93 6.24 6.73 -9.55
N ASN A 94 6.53 8.02 -9.37
CA ASN A 94 7.91 8.49 -9.36
C ASN A 94 8.67 8.11 -8.10
N ARG A 95 7.99 7.57 -7.08
CA ARG A 95 8.65 7.12 -5.86
C ARG A 95 9.60 5.96 -6.11
N GLU A 96 9.35 5.15 -7.13
CA GLU A 96 10.23 4.02 -7.45
C GLU A 96 11.61 4.46 -7.91
N LYS A 97 11.75 5.68 -8.43
CA LYS A 97 13.03 6.20 -8.91
C LYS A 97 14.05 6.37 -7.80
N GLY A 98 13.62 6.49 -6.56
CA GLY A 98 14.51 6.58 -5.42
C GLY A 98 15.02 5.22 -4.93
N ILE A 99 14.58 4.14 -5.55
CA ILE A 99 14.95 2.77 -5.16
C ILE A 99 15.99 2.26 -6.14
N SER A 100 17.18 1.96 -5.64
CA SER A 100 18.29 1.49 -6.48
C SER A 100 18.26 -0.02 -6.71
#